data_bbe7f80b8305700a7a5d7cebde288bf0
#
_entry.id   bbe7f80b8305700a7a5d7cebde288bf0
#
_cell.length_a   1.000
_cell.length_b   1.000
_cell.length_c   1.000
_cell.angle_alpha   90.00
_cell.angle_beta   90.00
_cell.angle_gamma   90.00
#
_symmetry.space_group_name_H-M   'P 1'
#
loop_
_entity.id
_entity.type
_entity.pdbx_description
1 polymer ?
#
loop_
_entity_poly.entity_id
_entity_poly.type
_entity_poly.pdbx_seq_one_letter_code
_entity_poly.pdbx_strand_id
1 'polypeptide(L)'
;MRSIAILAAAIFAALSVTSAQAAVRITDDPGGLMTQYASRFSMVRQSGEKVVIDGPCLSACTMVLGILPRDQVCVTHNAVLGFHAAWNYNGHGRRVTSAAATQALIDIYPAPIRSWLARRGGLSPTMKFLRGRELAAMYPACR
;
A
#
# COMPACT_ATOMS: atom_id res chain seq x y z
N MET A 1 -60.57 16.32 -40.99
CA MET A 1 -59.65 16.89 -40.02
C MET A 1 -58.84 15.79 -39.38
N ARG A 2 -57.58 15.65 -39.75
CA ARG A 2 -56.69 14.59 -39.27
C ARG A 2 -55.70 15.20 -38.28
N SER A 3 -55.83 14.81 -37.01
CA SER A 3 -54.92 15.26 -35.93
C SER A 3 -53.63 14.44 -35.99
N ILE A 4 -52.49 15.07 -36.23
CA ILE A 4 -51.16 14.47 -36.20
C ILE A 4 -50.65 14.63 -34.76
N ALA A 5 -50.56 13.51 -34.02
CA ALA A 5 -49.92 13.44 -32.73
C ALA A 5 -48.41 13.30 -32.93
N ILE A 6 -47.63 14.30 -32.52
CA ILE A 6 -46.17 14.27 -32.54
C ILE A 6 -45.72 13.65 -31.22
N LEU A 7 -45.21 12.41 -31.28
CA LEU A 7 -44.51 11.79 -30.15
C LEU A 7 -43.05 12.34 -30.07
N ALA A 8 -42.80 13.17 -29.08
CA ALA A 8 -41.45 13.60 -28.74
C ALA A 8 -40.78 12.51 -27.87
N ALA A 9 -39.89 11.68 -28.46
CA ALA A 9 -39.06 10.74 -27.74
C ALA A 9 -37.88 11.49 -27.13
N ALA A 10 -37.92 11.71 -25.82
CA ALA A 10 -36.79 12.25 -25.07
C ALA A 10 -35.74 11.14 -24.84
N ILE A 11 -34.65 11.19 -25.60
CA ILE A 11 -33.49 10.30 -25.39
C ILE A 11 -32.70 10.84 -24.20
N PHE A 12 -32.86 10.21 -23.04
CA PHE A 12 -31.98 10.44 -21.88
C PHE A 12 -30.65 9.70 -22.13
N ALA A 13 -29.66 10.42 -22.63
CA ALA A 13 -28.30 9.93 -22.66
C ALA A 13 -27.75 9.89 -21.22
N ALA A 14 -27.74 8.72 -20.60
CA ALA A 14 -27.08 8.51 -19.33
C ALA A 14 -25.56 8.67 -19.53
N LEU A 15 -25.03 9.86 -19.18
CA LEU A 15 -23.59 10.08 -19.05
C LEU A 15 -23.10 9.25 -17.86
N SER A 16 -22.53 8.08 -18.15
CA SER A 16 -21.78 7.32 -17.16
C SER A 16 -20.52 8.11 -16.80
N VAL A 17 -20.58 8.86 -15.71
CA VAL A 17 -19.39 9.50 -15.12
C VAL A 17 -18.56 8.39 -14.50
N THR A 18 -17.58 7.86 -15.25
CA THR A 18 -16.53 7.04 -14.69
C THR A 18 -15.71 7.92 -13.74
N SER A 19 -15.98 7.83 -12.44
CA SER A 19 -15.11 8.41 -11.42
C SER A 19 -13.71 7.84 -11.61
N ALA A 20 -12.78 8.63 -12.12
CA ALA A 20 -11.37 8.33 -12.05
C ALA A 20 -11.01 8.25 -10.55
N GLN A 21 -10.88 7.03 -10.02
CA GLN A 21 -10.54 6.83 -8.63
C GLN A 21 -9.11 7.33 -8.44
N ALA A 22 -8.93 8.37 -7.63
CA ALA A 22 -7.61 8.90 -7.31
C ALA A 22 -6.74 7.77 -6.75
N ALA A 23 -5.49 7.69 -7.18
CA ALA A 23 -4.54 6.71 -6.68
C ALA A 23 -3.48 7.41 -5.82
N VAL A 24 -3.21 6.85 -4.66
CA VAL A 24 -2.08 7.28 -3.83
C VAL A 24 -0.80 6.72 -4.44
N ARG A 25 0.08 7.59 -4.93
CA ARG A 25 1.38 7.18 -5.50
C ARG A 25 2.50 7.39 -4.50
N ILE A 26 3.28 6.35 -4.25
CA ILE A 26 4.46 6.36 -3.39
C ILE A 26 5.68 6.31 -4.30
N THR A 27 6.41 7.42 -4.40
CA THR A 27 7.61 7.54 -5.24
C THR A 27 8.90 7.59 -4.43
N ASP A 28 8.82 8.03 -3.17
CA ASP A 28 9.93 8.03 -2.22
C ASP A 28 9.38 8.25 -0.81
N ASP A 29 9.38 7.20 0.00
CA ASP A 29 8.86 7.23 1.36
C ASP A 29 9.82 6.49 2.30
N PRO A 30 10.59 7.24 3.13
CA PRO A 30 11.58 6.64 4.03
C PRO A 30 10.96 5.97 5.27
N GLY A 31 9.65 6.06 5.45
CA GLY A 31 8.96 5.59 6.65
C GLY A 31 8.95 6.61 7.78
N GLY A 32 8.53 6.16 8.95
CA GLY A 32 8.38 7.03 10.12
C GLY A 32 7.66 6.33 11.27
N LEU A 33 6.81 7.06 11.99
CA LEU A 33 6.08 6.51 13.12
C LEU A 33 5.00 5.52 12.66
N MET A 34 5.06 4.29 13.14
CA MET A 34 4.11 3.22 12.80
C MET A 34 2.65 3.62 13.01
N THR A 35 2.35 4.35 14.08
CA THR A 35 0.97 4.82 14.38
C THR A 35 0.43 5.77 13.31
N GLN A 36 1.25 6.66 12.78
CA GLN A 36 0.87 7.57 11.69
C GLN A 36 0.59 6.79 10.39
N TYR A 37 1.43 5.81 10.07
CA TYR A 37 1.25 4.96 8.90
C TYR A 37 0.02 4.06 9.02
N ALA A 38 -0.21 3.49 10.20
CA ALA A 38 -1.42 2.71 10.47
C ALA A 38 -2.69 3.55 10.25
N SER A 39 -2.74 4.76 10.77
CA SER A 39 -3.86 5.68 10.58
C SER A 39 -4.04 6.07 9.11
N ARG A 40 -2.95 6.51 8.44
CA ARG A 40 -2.97 6.90 7.03
C ARG A 40 -3.50 5.78 6.13
N PHE A 41 -2.93 4.59 6.25
CA PHE A 41 -3.34 3.47 5.39
C PHE A 41 -4.71 2.89 5.74
N SER A 42 -5.16 3.03 6.99
CA SER A 42 -6.54 2.70 7.34
C SER A 42 -7.54 3.62 6.65
N MET A 43 -7.25 4.92 6.51
CA MET A 43 -8.08 5.84 5.73
C MET A 43 -8.09 5.49 4.24
N VAL A 44 -6.93 5.20 3.66
CA VAL A 44 -6.82 4.76 2.25
C VAL A 44 -7.58 3.45 2.02
N ARG A 45 -7.50 2.51 2.96
CA ARG A 45 -8.29 1.27 2.87
C ARG A 45 -9.80 1.54 2.85
N GLN A 46 -10.26 2.46 3.70
CA GLN A 46 -11.69 2.80 3.81
C GLN A 46 -12.21 3.56 2.57
N SER A 47 -11.39 4.42 1.97
CA SER A 47 -11.76 5.15 0.75
C SER A 47 -11.80 4.25 -0.49
N GLY A 48 -11.18 3.08 -0.45
CA GLY A 48 -11.07 2.17 -1.60
C GLY A 48 -10.07 2.64 -2.66
N GLU A 49 -9.31 3.71 -2.40
CA GLU A 49 -8.28 4.22 -3.31
C GLU A 49 -7.20 3.17 -3.57
N LYS A 50 -6.69 3.16 -4.79
CA LYS A 50 -5.54 2.32 -5.15
C LYS A 50 -4.25 2.95 -4.64
N VAL A 51 -3.29 2.11 -4.26
CA VAL A 51 -1.92 2.53 -3.96
C VAL A 51 -0.98 2.02 -5.03
N VAL A 52 -0.26 2.93 -5.65
CA VAL A 52 0.79 2.67 -6.64
C VAL A 52 2.14 2.84 -5.96
N ILE A 53 2.90 1.77 -5.79
CA ILE A 53 4.28 1.86 -5.30
C ILE A 53 5.19 1.99 -6.53
N ASP A 54 5.79 3.18 -6.68
CA ASP A 54 6.57 3.58 -7.87
C ASP A 54 7.98 4.08 -7.49
N GLY A 55 8.51 3.61 -6.40
CA GLY A 55 9.81 3.96 -5.88
C GLY A 55 10.05 3.34 -4.51
N PRO A 56 11.02 3.88 -3.74
CA PRO A 56 11.27 3.44 -2.37
C PRO A 56 10.06 3.61 -1.45
N CYS A 57 9.68 2.53 -0.79
CA CYS A 57 8.72 2.50 0.31
C CYS A 57 9.38 1.72 1.45
N LEU A 58 9.93 2.44 2.41
CA LEU A 58 10.83 1.90 3.41
C LEU A 58 10.20 1.92 4.81
N SER A 59 10.64 1.01 5.67
CA SER A 59 10.27 1.00 7.09
C SER A 59 8.74 0.98 7.29
N ALA A 60 8.17 1.90 8.06
CA ALA A 60 6.73 1.98 8.32
C ALA A 60 5.86 2.13 7.05
N CYS A 61 6.42 2.63 5.94
CA CYS A 61 5.73 2.65 4.65
C CYS A 61 5.29 1.25 4.21
N THR A 62 6.08 0.21 4.48
CA THR A 62 5.76 -1.18 4.10
C THR A 62 4.52 -1.74 4.80
N MET A 63 4.01 -1.07 5.85
CA MET A 63 2.74 -1.43 6.50
C MET A 63 1.54 -1.39 5.53
N VAL A 64 1.66 -0.66 4.42
CA VAL A 64 0.66 -0.64 3.33
C VAL A 64 0.30 -2.06 2.87
N LEU A 65 1.28 -2.97 2.85
CA LEU A 65 1.11 -4.35 2.37
C LEU A 65 0.24 -5.22 3.27
N GLY A 66 0.13 -4.87 4.55
CA GLY A 66 -0.67 -5.61 5.52
C GLY A 66 -1.98 -4.93 5.88
N ILE A 67 -2.03 -3.60 5.74
CA ILE A 67 -3.23 -2.84 6.07
C ILE A 67 -4.21 -2.81 4.91
N LEU A 68 -3.74 -2.67 3.67
CA LEU A 68 -4.59 -2.69 2.48
C LEU A 68 -4.76 -4.12 1.95
N PRO A 69 -5.93 -4.45 1.37
CA PRO A 69 -6.09 -5.68 0.62
C PRO A 69 -5.19 -5.65 -0.62
N ARG A 70 -4.74 -6.84 -1.04
CA ARG A 70 -3.73 -7.00 -2.10
C ARG A 70 -4.16 -6.37 -3.44
N ASP A 71 -5.44 -6.35 -3.73
CA ASP A 71 -6.01 -5.78 -4.95
C ASP A 71 -6.08 -4.24 -4.95
N GLN A 72 -5.88 -3.60 -3.80
CA GLN A 72 -5.71 -2.15 -3.71
C GLN A 72 -4.24 -1.70 -3.91
N VAL A 73 -3.28 -2.63 -3.97
CA VAL A 73 -1.84 -2.30 -4.10
C VAL A 73 -1.30 -2.84 -5.41
N CYS A 74 -0.63 -2.00 -6.18
CA CYS A 74 0.15 -2.43 -7.34
C CYS A 74 1.57 -1.86 -7.28
N VAL A 75 2.49 -2.47 -8.01
CA VAL A 75 3.90 -2.08 -8.04
C VAL A 75 4.35 -1.78 -9.46
N THR A 76 5.22 -0.78 -9.63
CA THR A 76 5.93 -0.52 -10.89
C THR A 76 7.30 -1.20 -10.87
N HIS A 77 8.03 -1.12 -11.98
CA HIS A 77 9.41 -1.60 -12.05
C HIS A 77 10.39 -0.81 -11.15
N ASN A 78 9.98 0.41 -10.72
CA ASN A 78 10.77 1.26 -9.81
C ASN A 78 10.59 0.89 -8.33
N ALA A 79 9.57 0.07 -8.01
CA ALA A 79 9.20 -0.22 -6.64
C ALA A 79 10.33 -0.94 -5.87
N VAL A 80 10.66 -0.42 -4.70
CA VAL A 80 11.62 -0.99 -3.76
C VAL A 80 11.01 -0.98 -2.37
N LEU A 81 10.81 -2.14 -1.78
CA LEU A 81 10.32 -2.27 -0.42
C LEU A 81 11.48 -2.53 0.54
N GLY A 82 11.58 -1.74 1.60
CA GLY A 82 12.65 -1.86 2.60
C GLY A 82 12.11 -2.21 3.98
N PHE A 83 12.56 -3.33 4.52
CA PHE A 83 12.11 -3.90 5.79
C PHE A 83 13.23 -3.91 6.82
N HIS A 84 12.95 -3.45 8.03
CA HIS A 84 13.85 -3.60 9.18
C HIS A 84 13.05 -3.73 10.48
N ALA A 85 13.73 -4.13 11.56
CA ALA A 85 13.12 -4.19 12.88
C ALA A 85 12.70 -2.80 13.38
N ALA A 86 11.56 -2.73 14.04
CA ALA A 86 11.12 -1.49 14.68
C ALA A 86 12.05 -1.11 15.83
N TRP A 87 12.18 0.17 16.08
CA TRP A 87 13.02 0.70 17.14
C TRP A 87 12.35 1.87 17.87
N ASN A 88 12.77 2.09 19.12
CA ASN A 88 12.40 3.23 19.94
C ASN A 88 13.66 3.93 20.44
N TYR A 89 13.52 5.15 20.95
CA TYR A 89 14.56 5.78 21.75
C TYR A 89 14.47 5.29 23.20
N ASN A 90 15.62 4.93 23.78
CA ASN A 90 15.70 4.68 25.23
C ASN A 90 15.80 6.00 26.02
N GLY A 91 15.83 5.89 27.36
CA GLY A 91 15.98 7.05 28.26
C GLY A 91 17.25 7.88 28.06
N HIS A 92 18.22 7.41 27.26
CA HIS A 92 19.47 8.12 26.91
C HIS A 92 19.48 8.62 25.46
N GLY A 93 18.32 8.64 24.77
CA GLY A 93 18.20 9.13 23.41
C GLY A 93 18.82 8.21 22.34
N ARG A 94 19.18 6.95 22.66
CA ARG A 94 19.73 6.00 21.70
C ARG A 94 18.63 5.12 21.12
N ARG A 95 18.77 4.80 19.83
CA ARG A 95 17.89 3.82 19.17
C ARG A 95 18.13 2.43 19.74
N VAL A 96 17.05 1.76 20.12
CA VAL A 96 17.06 0.37 20.57
C VAL A 96 15.95 -0.38 19.85
N THR A 97 16.22 -1.60 19.39
CA THR A 97 15.22 -2.45 18.76
C THR A 97 14.09 -2.75 19.74
N SER A 98 12.86 -2.55 19.28
CA SER A 98 11.65 -2.91 20.02
C SER A 98 11.15 -4.26 19.54
N ALA A 99 11.30 -5.30 20.37
CA ALA A 99 10.81 -6.64 20.03
C ALA A 99 9.28 -6.65 19.83
N ALA A 100 8.53 -5.96 20.70
CA ALA A 100 7.08 -5.89 20.62
C ALA A 100 6.60 -5.20 19.33
N ALA A 101 7.18 -4.04 18.98
CA ALA A 101 6.82 -3.31 17.76
C ALA A 101 7.27 -4.07 16.50
N THR A 102 8.40 -4.79 16.55
CA THR A 102 8.87 -5.66 15.45
C THR A 102 7.90 -6.83 15.24
N GLN A 103 7.43 -7.45 16.32
CA GLN A 103 6.43 -8.51 16.22
C GLN A 103 5.12 -7.99 15.63
N ALA A 104 4.65 -6.83 16.07
CA ALA A 104 3.46 -6.19 15.50
C ALA A 104 3.57 -5.94 13.98
N LEU A 105 4.77 -5.57 13.48
CA LEU A 105 5.01 -5.46 12.03
C LEU A 105 4.88 -6.83 11.34
N ILE A 106 5.48 -7.87 11.91
CA ILE A 106 5.41 -9.23 11.35
C ILE A 106 3.96 -9.69 11.26
N ASP A 107 3.17 -9.42 12.30
CA ASP A 107 1.79 -9.88 12.41
C ASP A 107 0.87 -9.25 11.36
N ILE A 108 1.11 -7.99 10.97
CA ILE A 108 0.32 -7.33 9.92
C ILE A 108 0.71 -7.73 8.51
N TYR A 109 1.94 -8.21 8.26
CA TYR A 109 2.36 -8.55 6.91
C TYR A 109 1.64 -9.81 6.38
N PRO A 110 1.28 -9.81 5.08
CA PRO A 110 0.68 -10.99 4.45
C PRO A 110 1.68 -12.15 4.38
N ALA A 111 1.15 -13.37 4.30
CA ALA A 111 1.95 -14.59 4.34
C ALA A 111 3.15 -14.64 3.36
N PRO A 112 3.04 -14.17 2.09
CA PRO A 112 4.20 -14.14 1.19
C PRO A 112 5.35 -13.29 1.69
N ILE A 113 5.04 -12.13 2.30
CA ILE A 113 6.04 -11.22 2.88
C ILE A 113 6.66 -11.84 4.13
N ARG A 114 5.84 -12.40 5.03
CA ARG A 114 6.37 -13.11 6.22
C ARG A 114 7.30 -14.25 5.85
N SER A 115 6.93 -15.07 4.87
CA SER A 115 7.76 -16.17 4.38
C SER A 115 9.06 -15.67 3.74
N TRP A 116 9.00 -14.59 2.98
CA TRP A 116 10.17 -13.96 2.38
C TRP A 116 11.14 -13.44 3.44
N LEU A 117 10.63 -12.76 4.49
CA LEU A 117 11.41 -12.28 5.63
C LEU A 117 12.02 -13.44 6.42
N ALA A 118 11.26 -14.50 6.71
CA ALA A 118 11.74 -15.66 7.46
C ALA A 118 12.94 -16.34 6.79
N ARG A 119 12.89 -16.51 5.46
CA ARG A 119 14.01 -17.07 4.69
C ARG A 119 15.27 -16.20 4.72
N ARG A 120 15.18 -14.94 5.14
CA ARG A 120 16.28 -13.97 5.26
C ARG A 120 16.65 -13.64 6.71
N GLY A 121 16.24 -14.49 7.67
CA GLY A 121 16.54 -14.32 9.08
C GLY A 121 15.65 -13.32 9.81
N GLY A 122 14.46 -13.04 9.29
CA GLY A 122 13.48 -12.16 9.92
C GLY A 122 13.82 -10.67 9.81
N LEU A 123 13.10 -9.85 10.58
CA LEU A 123 13.41 -8.42 10.73
C LEU A 123 14.61 -8.22 11.66
N SER A 124 15.53 -7.38 11.26
CA SER A 124 16.74 -7.01 12.01
C SER A 124 16.98 -5.50 11.88
N PRO A 125 17.91 -4.90 12.63
CA PRO A 125 18.27 -3.50 12.42
C PRO A 125 18.77 -3.17 11.02
N THR A 126 19.30 -4.17 10.30
CA THR A 126 19.74 -4.00 8.90
C THR A 126 18.56 -4.10 7.94
N MET A 127 18.45 -3.10 7.07
CA MET A 127 17.40 -3.05 6.04
C MET A 127 17.53 -4.21 5.04
N LYS A 128 16.41 -4.87 4.75
CA LYS A 128 16.27 -5.89 3.71
C LYS A 128 15.38 -5.38 2.60
N PHE A 129 15.83 -5.51 1.36
CA PHE A 129 15.14 -4.97 0.20
C PHE A 129 14.46 -6.08 -0.63
N LEU A 130 13.16 -5.89 -0.89
CA LEU A 130 12.36 -6.69 -1.81
C LEU A 130 12.06 -5.83 -3.05
N ARG A 131 12.48 -6.30 -4.22
CA ARG A 131 12.34 -5.57 -5.49
C ARG A 131 12.40 -6.50 -6.71
N GLY A 132 12.21 -5.93 -7.88
CA GLY A 132 12.37 -6.63 -9.16
C GLY A 132 11.46 -7.86 -9.26
N ARG A 133 11.98 -8.96 -9.79
CA ARG A 133 11.21 -10.18 -10.05
C ARG A 133 10.58 -10.81 -8.81
N GLU A 134 11.23 -10.75 -7.66
CA GLU A 134 10.67 -11.28 -6.42
C GLU A 134 9.42 -10.50 -5.99
N LEU A 135 9.47 -9.17 -6.08
CA LEU A 135 8.32 -8.31 -5.77
C LEU A 135 7.19 -8.48 -6.78
N ALA A 136 7.52 -8.54 -8.07
CA ALA A 136 6.55 -8.73 -9.15
C ALA A 136 5.81 -10.08 -9.07
N ALA A 137 6.42 -11.10 -8.46
CA ALA A 137 5.76 -12.38 -8.20
C ALA A 137 4.72 -12.30 -7.06
N MET A 138 4.79 -11.27 -6.20
CA MET A 138 3.92 -11.14 -5.03
C MET A 138 2.79 -10.12 -5.24
N TYR A 139 3.02 -9.09 -6.04
CA TYR A 139 2.07 -7.99 -6.25
C TYR A 139 1.82 -7.75 -7.73
N PRO A 140 0.58 -7.34 -8.11
CA PRO A 140 0.25 -7.05 -9.49
C PRO A 140 1.03 -5.82 -9.99
N ALA A 141 1.39 -5.85 -11.27
CA ALA A 141 1.92 -4.66 -11.95
C ALA A 141 0.84 -3.59 -12.07
N CYS A 142 1.20 -2.32 -11.85
CA CYS A 142 0.31 -1.20 -12.13
C CYS A 142 0.07 -1.09 -13.65
N ARG A 143 -1.19 -0.89 -14.02
CA ARG A 143 -1.63 -0.68 -15.40
C ARG A 143 -1.87 0.78 -15.68
#